data_6e83fbcbc23ac15ec97f3e24bb3005c5
#
_entry.id   6e83fbcbc23ac15ec97f3e24bb3005c5
#
_cell.length_a   1.000
_cell.length_b   1.000
_cell.length_c   1.000
_cell.angle_alpha   90.00
_cell.angle_beta   90.00
_cell.angle_gamma   90.00
#
_symmetry.space_group_name_H-M   'P 1'
#
loop_
_entity.id
_entity.type
_entity.pdbx_description
1 polymer ?
#
loop_
_entity_poly.entity_id
_entity_poly.type
_entity_poly.pdbx_seq_one_letter_code
_entity_poly.pdbx_strand_id
1 'polypeptide(L)'
;QQTYNNAHYSIRKLIPYVERTRIKIGIKNVWNNFLISPVEAKAFLDAIDHPLIGWYFDIGNVLRYGWPEQWIEILGKHIFKLHAKEFSRAKMNDQGLWKGFDVELLEGDVDWKLVMQTLHNVGYNGGWLTSELGGGDRAYLKKVAIQMDKIVQLY
;
A
#
# COMPACT_ATOMS: atom_id res chain seq x y z
N GLN A 1 5.55 21.84 -4.61
CA GLN A 1 4.36 22.30 -5.35
C GLN A 1 4.39 21.91 -6.82
N GLN A 2 5.49 22.15 -7.55
CA GLN A 2 5.59 21.82 -8.98
C GLN A 2 5.37 20.33 -9.26
N THR A 3 6.00 19.43 -8.49
CA THR A 3 5.83 17.97 -8.62
C THR A 3 4.37 17.55 -8.41
N TYR A 4 3.72 18.11 -7.40
CA TYR A 4 2.31 17.86 -7.11
C TYR A 4 1.42 18.26 -8.30
N ASN A 5 1.60 19.47 -8.82
CA ASN A 5 0.83 19.99 -9.95
C ASN A 5 1.04 19.15 -11.22
N ASN A 6 2.28 18.74 -11.51
CA ASN A 6 2.61 17.93 -12.66
C ASN A 6 2.00 16.51 -12.56
N ALA A 7 2.07 15.88 -11.39
CA ALA A 7 1.47 14.58 -11.14
C ALA A 7 -0.05 14.64 -11.29
N HIS A 8 -0.69 15.63 -10.66
CA HIS A 8 -2.13 15.85 -10.74
C HIS A 8 -2.59 16.06 -12.20
N TYR A 9 -1.91 16.94 -12.94
CA TYR A 9 -2.20 17.19 -14.35
C TYR A 9 -2.05 15.92 -15.21
N SER A 10 -0.96 15.16 -15.00
CA SER A 10 -0.70 13.93 -15.76
C SER A 10 -1.76 12.86 -15.52
N ILE A 11 -2.18 12.69 -14.26
CA ILE A 11 -3.23 11.70 -13.92
C ILE A 11 -4.58 12.13 -14.50
N ARG A 12 -4.93 13.41 -14.43
CA ARG A 12 -6.18 13.91 -15.02
C ARG A 12 -6.27 13.68 -16.55
N LYS A 13 -5.15 13.71 -17.25
CA LYS A 13 -5.11 13.36 -18.69
C LYS A 13 -5.47 11.91 -18.99
N LEU A 14 -5.37 11.02 -17.99
CA LEU A 14 -5.75 9.60 -18.15
C LEU A 14 -7.25 9.38 -17.98
N ILE A 15 -8.01 10.33 -17.44
CA ILE A 15 -9.45 10.18 -17.17
C ILE A 15 -10.23 9.69 -18.39
N PRO A 16 -10.11 10.27 -19.60
CA PRO A 16 -10.86 9.79 -20.77
C PRO A 16 -10.56 8.34 -21.14
N TYR A 17 -9.33 7.87 -20.88
CA TYR A 17 -8.94 6.49 -21.13
C TYR A 17 -9.52 5.54 -20.07
N VAL A 18 -9.47 5.95 -18.81
CA VAL A 18 -10.04 5.22 -17.68
C VAL A 18 -11.55 5.04 -17.86
N GLU A 19 -12.26 6.07 -18.24
CA GLU A 19 -13.70 6.04 -18.51
C GLU A 19 -14.05 5.10 -19.66
N ARG A 20 -13.30 5.17 -20.75
CA ARG A 20 -13.51 4.32 -21.92
C ARG A 20 -13.21 2.84 -21.65
N THR A 21 -12.12 2.56 -20.94
CA THR A 21 -11.66 1.18 -20.71
C THR A 21 -12.25 0.56 -19.45
N ARG A 22 -12.76 1.36 -18.53
CA ARG A 22 -13.23 0.97 -17.19
C ARG A 22 -12.15 0.32 -16.33
N ILE A 23 -10.88 0.51 -16.69
CA ILE A 23 -9.72 0.03 -15.92
C ILE A 23 -9.42 1.01 -14.79
N LYS A 24 -9.37 0.52 -13.56
CA LYS A 24 -9.01 1.32 -12.40
C LYS A 24 -7.51 1.64 -12.39
N ILE A 25 -7.16 2.86 -12.01
CA ILE A 25 -5.78 3.28 -11.76
C ILE A 25 -5.56 3.40 -10.25
N GLY A 26 -4.59 2.68 -9.73
CA GLY A 26 -4.13 2.80 -8.34
C GLY A 26 -2.79 3.52 -8.27
N ILE A 27 -2.76 4.67 -7.59
CA ILE A 27 -1.51 5.38 -7.28
C ILE A 27 -0.85 4.66 -6.11
N LYS A 28 0.43 4.33 -6.24
CA LYS A 28 1.15 3.56 -5.22
C LYS A 28 2.03 4.45 -4.36
N ASN A 29 2.00 4.24 -3.05
CA ASN A 29 2.98 4.82 -2.13
C ASN A 29 4.32 4.10 -2.24
N VAL A 30 5.34 4.86 -2.64
CA VAL A 30 6.72 4.37 -2.81
C VAL A 30 7.71 5.35 -2.16
N TRP A 31 8.96 4.93 -1.99
CA TRP A 31 9.98 5.78 -1.35
C TRP A 31 10.60 6.81 -2.31
N ASN A 32 9.78 7.69 -2.84
CA ASN A 32 10.17 8.79 -3.73
C ASN A 32 10.01 10.18 -3.10
N ASN A 33 9.74 10.25 -1.79
CA ASN A 33 9.50 11.48 -1.03
C ASN A 33 8.31 12.32 -1.55
N PHE A 34 7.31 11.67 -2.14
CA PHE A 34 6.11 12.30 -2.66
C PHE A 34 4.85 11.61 -2.09
N LEU A 35 3.89 12.40 -1.61
CA LEU A 35 2.66 11.92 -0.94
C LEU A 35 3.00 10.96 0.21
N ILE A 36 3.82 11.42 1.15
CA ILE A 36 4.37 10.62 2.24
C ILE A 36 3.44 10.53 3.47
N SER A 37 2.32 11.24 3.47
CA SER A 37 1.30 11.16 4.52
C SER A 37 -0.07 10.76 3.95
N PRO A 38 -0.92 10.08 4.73
CA PRO A 38 -2.24 9.69 4.26
C PRO A 38 -3.16 10.90 4.04
N VAL A 39 -2.98 11.97 4.80
CA VAL A 39 -3.75 13.22 4.63
C VAL A 39 -3.43 13.87 3.28
N GLU A 40 -2.15 13.93 2.91
CA GLU A 40 -1.70 14.46 1.63
C GLU A 40 -2.17 13.58 0.45
N ALA A 41 -2.06 12.25 0.61
CA ALA A 41 -2.53 11.29 -0.37
C ALA A 41 -4.04 11.39 -0.60
N LYS A 42 -4.83 11.51 0.48
CA LYS A 42 -6.28 11.72 0.40
C LYS A 42 -6.62 13.03 -0.29
N ALA A 43 -6.00 14.13 0.11
CA ALA A 43 -6.23 15.44 -0.52
C ALA A 43 -5.90 15.43 -2.03
N PHE A 44 -4.86 14.68 -2.42
CA PHE A 44 -4.50 14.50 -3.82
C PHE A 44 -5.59 13.74 -4.61
N LEU A 45 -6.14 12.66 -4.04
CA LEU A 45 -7.23 11.91 -4.65
C LEU A 45 -8.53 12.72 -4.71
N ASP A 46 -8.87 13.42 -3.62
CA ASP A 46 -10.06 14.28 -3.56
C ASP A 46 -10.00 15.40 -4.62
N ALA A 47 -8.82 15.96 -4.88
CA ALA A 47 -8.62 16.97 -5.93
C ALA A 47 -8.74 16.39 -7.36
N ILE A 48 -8.50 15.09 -7.55
CA ILE A 48 -8.75 14.40 -8.83
C ILE A 48 -10.24 14.11 -9.00
N ASP A 49 -10.90 13.70 -7.92
CA ASP A 49 -12.34 13.42 -7.81
C ASP A 49 -12.86 12.49 -8.93
N HIS A 50 -12.30 11.27 -9.01
CA HIS A 50 -12.70 10.31 -10.02
C HIS A 50 -12.83 8.88 -9.46
N PRO A 51 -13.97 8.18 -9.63
CA PRO A 51 -14.25 6.90 -8.97
C PRO A 51 -13.38 5.71 -9.43
N LEU A 52 -12.69 5.85 -10.55
CA LEU A 52 -11.78 4.82 -11.08
C LEU A 52 -10.29 5.17 -10.85
N ILE A 53 -10.00 6.25 -10.12
CA ILE A 53 -8.65 6.63 -9.69
C ILE A 53 -8.60 6.56 -8.17
N GLY A 54 -7.70 5.75 -7.65
CA GLY A 54 -7.60 5.51 -6.22
C GLY A 54 -6.18 5.14 -5.80
N TRP A 55 -6.05 4.38 -4.73
CA TRP A 55 -4.78 4.05 -4.12
C TRP A 55 -4.45 2.57 -4.22
N TYR A 56 -3.22 2.25 -4.61
CA TYR A 56 -2.61 0.96 -4.48
C TYR A 56 -1.70 0.99 -3.25
N PHE A 57 -2.23 0.53 -2.13
CA PHE A 57 -1.59 0.71 -0.84
C PHE A 57 -0.55 -0.37 -0.55
N ASP A 58 0.71 0.04 -0.41
CA ASP A 58 1.80 -0.81 0.07
C ASP A 58 1.96 -0.63 1.57
N ILE A 59 1.65 -1.68 2.32
CA ILE A 59 1.59 -1.68 3.77
C ILE A 59 2.99 -1.49 4.38
N GLY A 60 3.99 -2.21 3.89
CA GLY A 60 5.35 -2.14 4.42
C GLY A 60 6.07 -0.82 4.14
N ASN A 61 5.77 -0.19 3.01
CA ASN A 61 6.43 1.05 2.62
C ASN A 61 6.15 2.23 3.56
N VAL A 62 5.04 2.22 4.30
CA VAL A 62 4.69 3.34 5.20
C VAL A 62 5.31 3.20 6.59
N LEU A 63 5.76 2.02 6.99
CA LEU A 63 6.29 1.77 8.33
C LEU A 63 7.51 2.64 8.70
N ARG A 64 8.25 3.11 7.73
CA ARG A 64 9.32 4.08 7.94
C ARG A 64 8.80 5.43 8.45
N TYR A 65 7.62 5.85 8.01
CA TYR A 65 7.10 7.21 8.22
C TYR A 65 5.88 7.28 9.13
N GLY A 66 5.20 6.16 9.35
CA GLY A 66 3.92 6.15 10.06
C GLY A 66 3.38 4.75 10.29
N TRP A 67 2.07 4.65 10.34
CA TRP A 67 1.33 3.47 10.74
C TRP A 67 0.34 3.07 9.65
N PRO A 68 0.38 1.82 9.14
CA PRO A 68 -0.50 1.38 8.05
C PRO A 68 -1.98 1.56 8.34
N GLU A 69 -2.42 1.29 9.57
CA GLU A 69 -3.81 1.43 9.97
C GLU A 69 -4.33 2.86 9.83
N GLN A 70 -3.52 3.87 10.15
CA GLN A 70 -3.91 5.27 9.95
C GLN A 70 -4.09 5.63 8.47
N TRP A 71 -3.25 5.07 7.60
CA TRP A 71 -3.42 5.23 6.16
C TRP A 71 -4.71 4.59 5.68
N ILE A 72 -5.04 3.40 6.19
CA ILE A 72 -6.26 2.68 5.83
C ILE A 72 -7.49 3.44 6.27
N GLU A 73 -7.51 3.95 7.50
CA GLU A 73 -8.62 4.75 8.04
C GLU A 73 -8.88 6.02 7.21
N ILE A 74 -7.81 6.74 6.84
CA ILE A 74 -7.92 8.01 6.11
C ILE A 74 -8.27 7.80 4.64
N LEU A 75 -7.66 6.81 3.97
CA LEU A 75 -7.92 6.54 2.56
C LEU A 75 -9.22 5.77 2.33
N GLY A 76 -9.58 4.86 3.24
CA GLY A 76 -10.85 4.13 3.22
C GLY A 76 -11.19 3.56 1.84
N LYS A 77 -12.33 3.96 1.31
CA LYS A 77 -12.86 3.52 -0.01
C LYS A 77 -11.97 3.83 -1.23
N HIS A 78 -10.97 4.69 -1.07
CA HIS A 78 -10.03 4.99 -2.14
C HIS A 78 -8.99 3.89 -2.35
N ILE A 79 -8.84 2.95 -1.42
CA ILE A 79 -7.93 1.82 -1.56
C ILE A 79 -8.54 0.80 -2.52
N PHE A 80 -7.87 0.55 -3.65
CA PHE A 80 -8.32 -0.40 -4.67
C PHE A 80 -7.59 -1.73 -4.61
N LYS A 81 -6.35 -1.71 -4.11
CA LYS A 81 -5.48 -2.89 -4.05
C LYS A 81 -4.44 -2.71 -2.96
N LEU A 82 -3.95 -3.82 -2.44
CA LEU A 82 -2.97 -3.88 -1.37
C LEU A 82 -1.72 -4.64 -1.77
N HIS A 83 -0.55 -4.16 -1.32
CA HIS A 83 0.67 -4.97 -1.24
C HIS A 83 0.94 -5.37 0.21
N ALA A 84 1.08 -6.67 0.43
CA ALA A 84 1.67 -7.22 1.63
C ALA A 84 3.19 -7.17 1.51
N LYS A 85 3.79 -6.40 2.37
CA LYS A 85 5.23 -6.23 2.49
C LYS A 85 5.57 -5.99 3.95
N GLU A 86 6.67 -6.53 4.40
CA GLU A 86 7.10 -6.40 5.77
C GLU A 86 8.22 -5.38 5.88
N PHE A 87 8.42 -4.84 7.07
CA PHE A 87 9.50 -3.92 7.38
C PHE A 87 9.85 -3.98 8.86
N SER A 88 11.14 -3.87 9.18
CA SER A 88 11.63 -3.80 10.55
C SER A 88 12.37 -2.49 10.79
N ARG A 89 11.84 -1.66 11.69
CA ARG A 89 12.49 -0.42 12.14
C ARG A 89 13.80 -0.70 12.91
N ALA A 90 13.84 -1.80 13.68
CA ALA A 90 15.05 -2.20 14.38
C ALA A 90 16.18 -2.47 13.38
N LYS A 91 15.95 -3.32 12.37
CA LYS A 91 16.95 -3.57 11.33
C LYS A 91 17.33 -2.31 10.54
N MET A 92 16.35 -1.45 10.25
CA MET A 92 16.64 -0.16 9.61
C MET A 92 17.59 0.70 10.45
N ASN A 93 17.36 0.80 11.74
CA ASN A 93 18.17 1.62 12.65
C ASN A 93 19.56 1.05 12.87
N ASP A 94 19.67 -0.26 13.02
CA ASP A 94 20.91 -0.94 13.40
C ASP A 94 21.82 -1.24 12.19
N GLN A 95 21.24 -1.51 11.01
CA GLN A 95 21.96 -2.05 9.86
C GLN A 95 21.87 -1.17 8.61
N GLY A 96 21.04 -0.14 8.65
CA GLY A 96 20.85 0.81 7.56
C GLY A 96 19.48 0.73 6.90
N LEU A 97 19.13 1.80 6.22
CA LEU A 97 17.78 2.11 5.74
C LEU A 97 17.08 0.96 5.00
N TRP A 98 17.78 0.36 4.04
CA TRP A 98 17.21 -0.69 3.18
C TRP A 98 17.12 -2.06 3.87
N LYS A 99 17.88 -2.24 4.95
CA LYS A 99 17.87 -3.47 5.75
C LYS A 99 16.56 -3.69 6.50
N GLY A 100 15.77 -2.64 6.65
CA GLY A 100 14.42 -2.77 7.18
C GLY A 100 13.54 -3.74 6.37
N PHE A 101 13.80 -3.93 5.07
CA PHE A 101 13.07 -4.88 4.24
C PHE A 101 13.63 -6.32 4.29
N ASP A 102 14.78 -6.54 4.91
CA ASP A 102 15.39 -7.88 5.09
C ASP A 102 14.70 -8.65 6.23
N VAL A 103 13.39 -8.74 6.18
CA VAL A 103 12.55 -9.41 7.18
C VAL A 103 11.41 -10.13 6.46
N GLU A 104 11.03 -11.29 6.99
CA GLU A 104 9.95 -12.07 6.42
C GLU A 104 8.58 -11.55 6.83
N LEU A 105 7.54 -11.88 6.06
CA LEU A 105 6.16 -11.58 6.44
C LEU A 105 5.86 -12.16 7.84
N LEU A 106 5.16 -11.39 8.65
CA LEU A 106 4.81 -11.71 10.05
C LEU A 106 5.97 -11.61 11.06
N GLU A 107 7.16 -11.22 10.63
CA GLU A 107 8.35 -11.12 11.51
C GLU A 107 8.87 -9.68 11.67
N GLY A 108 8.19 -8.70 11.08
CA GLY A 108 8.54 -7.28 11.18
C GLY A 108 7.63 -6.49 12.09
N ASP A 109 7.49 -5.21 11.79
CA ASP A 109 6.75 -4.25 12.62
C ASP A 109 5.32 -3.98 12.12
N VAL A 110 4.82 -4.73 11.12
CA VAL A 110 3.41 -4.65 10.71
C VAL A 110 2.53 -5.36 11.74
N ASP A 111 1.65 -4.65 12.40
CA ASP A 111 0.56 -5.27 13.16
C ASP A 111 -0.52 -5.77 12.18
N TRP A 112 -0.30 -6.96 11.62
CA TRP A 112 -1.20 -7.56 10.64
C TRP A 112 -2.61 -7.73 11.17
N LYS A 113 -2.78 -8.03 12.45
CA LYS A 113 -4.10 -8.15 13.06
C LYS A 113 -4.84 -6.82 13.02
N LEU A 114 -4.19 -5.75 13.46
CA LEU A 114 -4.77 -4.41 13.46
C LEU A 114 -5.01 -3.92 12.03
N VAL A 115 -4.07 -4.15 11.11
CA VAL A 115 -4.21 -3.81 9.69
C VAL A 115 -5.43 -4.47 9.06
N MET A 116 -5.59 -5.80 9.22
CA MET A 116 -6.70 -6.54 8.63
C MET A 116 -8.04 -6.13 9.25
N GLN A 117 -8.09 -5.94 10.56
CA GLN A 117 -9.27 -5.43 11.25
C GLN A 117 -9.66 -4.01 10.78
N THR A 118 -8.68 -3.14 10.57
CA THR A 118 -8.92 -1.79 10.06
C THR A 118 -9.45 -1.81 8.62
N LEU A 119 -8.90 -2.68 7.77
CA LEU A 119 -9.41 -2.91 6.40
C LEU A 119 -10.87 -3.37 6.42
N HIS A 120 -11.21 -4.29 7.32
CA HIS A 120 -12.59 -4.75 7.52
C HIS A 120 -13.50 -3.57 7.94
N ASN A 121 -13.07 -2.77 8.91
CA ASN A 121 -13.85 -1.65 9.45
C ASN A 121 -14.13 -0.57 8.41
N VAL A 122 -13.19 -0.30 7.49
CA VAL A 122 -13.41 0.67 6.40
C VAL A 122 -14.16 0.06 5.19
N GLY A 123 -14.54 -1.22 5.27
CA GLY A 123 -15.31 -1.92 4.23
C GLY A 123 -14.49 -2.27 2.99
N TYR A 124 -13.18 -2.52 3.12
CA TYR A 124 -12.36 -3.02 2.02
C TYR A 124 -12.81 -4.43 1.65
N ASN A 125 -13.54 -4.58 0.55
CA ASN A 125 -14.14 -5.84 0.17
C ASN A 125 -13.89 -6.16 -1.32
N GLY A 126 -13.53 -7.41 -1.62
CA GLY A 126 -13.32 -7.89 -2.97
C GLY A 126 -12.05 -7.37 -3.68
N GLY A 127 -11.14 -6.72 -2.94
CA GLY A 127 -9.84 -6.29 -3.44
C GLY A 127 -8.78 -7.40 -3.39
N TRP A 128 -7.62 -7.14 -4.00
CA TRP A 128 -6.49 -8.04 -3.99
C TRP A 128 -5.45 -7.63 -2.94
N LEU A 129 -4.96 -8.59 -2.18
CA LEU A 129 -3.74 -8.49 -1.39
C LEU A 129 -2.65 -9.30 -2.07
N THR A 130 -1.65 -8.64 -2.61
CA THR A 130 -0.53 -9.27 -3.34
C THR A 130 0.75 -9.13 -2.53
N SER A 131 1.53 -10.20 -2.36
CA SER A 131 2.86 -10.11 -1.77
C SER A 131 3.82 -9.35 -2.70
N GLU A 132 4.56 -8.38 -2.17
CA GLU A 132 5.66 -7.70 -2.87
C GLU A 132 6.98 -8.03 -2.18
N LEU A 133 7.58 -9.12 -2.58
CA LEU A 133 8.77 -9.70 -1.98
C LEU A 133 9.78 -10.06 -3.08
N GLY A 134 11.02 -10.30 -2.68
CA GLY A 134 12.03 -10.85 -3.58
C GLY A 134 11.60 -12.21 -4.15
N GLY A 135 12.09 -12.54 -5.34
CA GLY A 135 11.88 -13.85 -5.93
C GLY A 135 12.64 -14.96 -5.16
N GLY A 136 12.20 -16.20 -5.34
CA GLY A 136 12.80 -17.35 -4.70
C GLY A 136 12.44 -18.66 -5.39
N ASP A 137 12.93 -19.76 -4.85
CA ASP A 137 12.61 -21.09 -5.31
C ASP A 137 11.18 -21.54 -4.90
N ARG A 138 10.82 -22.73 -5.28
CA ARG A 138 9.48 -23.30 -4.96
C ARG A 138 9.24 -23.41 -3.45
N ALA A 139 10.27 -23.71 -2.66
CA ALA A 139 10.15 -23.83 -1.21
C ALA A 139 9.86 -22.48 -0.58
N TYR A 140 10.58 -21.44 -1.02
CA TYR A 140 10.35 -20.07 -0.61
C TYR A 140 8.93 -19.59 -0.97
N LEU A 141 8.50 -19.80 -2.22
CA LEU A 141 7.16 -19.41 -2.65
C LEU A 141 6.05 -20.11 -1.85
N LYS A 142 6.25 -21.39 -1.49
CA LYS A 142 5.32 -22.13 -0.61
C LYS A 142 5.28 -21.50 0.79
N LYS A 143 6.42 -21.11 1.33
CA LYS A 143 6.49 -20.41 2.64
C LYS A 143 5.72 -19.10 2.60
N VAL A 144 5.95 -18.28 1.57
CA VAL A 144 5.23 -17.00 1.38
C VAL A 144 3.72 -17.24 1.27
N ALA A 145 3.28 -18.23 0.52
CA ALA A 145 1.86 -18.56 0.41
C ALA A 145 1.24 -18.89 1.79
N ILE A 146 1.91 -19.69 2.62
CA ILE A 146 1.45 -20.00 3.97
C ILE A 146 1.37 -18.74 4.85
N GLN A 147 2.35 -17.84 4.74
CA GLN A 147 2.34 -16.57 5.48
C GLN A 147 1.19 -15.67 5.01
N MET A 148 0.95 -15.58 3.71
CA MET A 148 -0.18 -14.85 3.14
C MET A 148 -1.54 -15.41 3.58
N ASP A 149 -1.70 -16.75 3.62
CA ASP A 149 -2.91 -17.38 4.12
C ASP A 149 -3.18 -17.01 5.58
N LYS A 150 -2.14 -16.98 6.42
CA LYS A 150 -2.27 -16.55 7.82
C LYS A 150 -2.72 -15.08 7.92
N ILE A 151 -2.19 -14.19 7.07
CA ILE A 151 -2.58 -12.78 7.04
C ILE A 151 -4.05 -12.64 6.64
N VAL A 152 -4.46 -13.33 5.57
CA VAL A 152 -5.84 -13.27 5.07
C VAL A 152 -6.86 -13.79 6.09
N GLN A 153 -6.48 -14.79 6.89
CA GLN A 153 -7.34 -15.32 7.96
C GLN A 153 -7.59 -14.34 9.13
N LEU A 154 -6.84 -13.24 9.19
CA LEU A 154 -7.05 -12.18 10.20
C LEU A 154 -8.13 -11.17 9.80
N TYR A 155 -8.59 -11.21 8.54
CA TYR A 155 -9.66 -10.34 8.03
C TYR A 155 -11.03 -10.81 8.53
#